data_a632dc895c116fd517417c48c44993f9
#
_entry.id   a632dc895c116fd517417c48c44993f9
#
_cell.length_a   1.000
_cell.length_b   1.000
_cell.length_c   1.000
_cell.angle_alpha   90.00
_cell.angle_beta   90.00
_cell.angle_gamma   90.00
#
_symmetry.space_group_name_H-M   'P 1'
#
loop_
_entity.id
_entity.type
_entity.pdbx_description
1 polymer ?
#
loop_
_entity_poly.entity_id
_entity_poly.type
_entity_poly.pdbx_seq_one_letter_code
_entity_poly.pdbx_strand_id
1 'polypeptide(L)'
;MVNFLCVFSMSFSLIPRVSVNYGIMDLFCSLFVSEKRNDQRAKCCGLLSDFFDGEHVLLVPSARDAIYELLIKLPQTQVVIPAYTCIAVNEAVLLAGKEIIYSKTDRNTFNSNYLECISSDTIVLATHQYGLQCDIVKIAKKCQETGAVLIEDCATSMGSTVDGKKTGTFGDYAVVSFNASKLLNVPPFGGVLIGKDARMLSLIEKEAEWMAPNFGFKIKGLIRGTAFALIRNSVIYKIFHYLTIQSKGKVRKTEHEKPSEYKTALYSYRFSEWQAYILLKQLKKLSKIFEKRRSLYQYFDDHIANTLVKKPMHMKDAVCCRYAVLVDKRDEFYQECVKRGVDMDFSHCSLGCPDSYQEEHEMARQILNLPFNTNLSEKDKARIVRVVNSIKI
;
A
#
# COMPACT_ATOMS: atom_id res chain seq x y z
N MET A 1 -7.44 17.06 39.13
CA MET A 1 -8.48 17.80 38.39
C MET A 1 -7.85 18.23 37.07
N VAL A 2 -7.75 17.33 36.08
CA VAL A 2 -7.16 17.60 34.75
C VAL A 2 -8.18 18.42 33.96
N ASN A 3 -7.74 19.57 33.46
CA ASN A 3 -8.52 20.62 32.81
C ASN A 3 -9.55 20.10 31.79
N PHE A 4 -10.79 20.02 32.17
CA PHE A 4 -11.96 19.81 31.32
C PHE A 4 -12.17 20.93 30.27
N LEU A 5 -11.53 22.07 30.45
CA LEU A 5 -11.64 23.24 29.55
C LEU A 5 -10.81 23.18 28.27
N CYS A 6 -9.83 22.25 28.16
CA CYS A 6 -9.05 22.06 26.94
C CYS A 6 -9.77 21.20 25.89
N VAL A 7 -10.91 20.59 26.22
CA VAL A 7 -11.67 19.69 25.34
C VAL A 7 -12.54 20.45 24.32
N PHE A 8 -12.85 21.71 24.56
CA PHE A 8 -13.78 22.50 23.73
C PHE A 8 -13.20 23.09 22.44
N SER A 9 -11.86 23.06 22.23
CA SER A 9 -11.26 23.45 20.94
C SER A 9 -11.06 22.26 19.97
N MET A 10 -11.35 21.03 20.40
CA MET A 10 -11.18 19.83 19.58
C MET A 10 -12.43 19.55 18.77
N SER A 11 -12.26 19.36 17.46
CA SER A 11 -13.33 18.94 16.55
C SER A 11 -14.11 17.72 17.07
N PHE A 12 -15.44 17.73 16.95
CA PHE A 12 -16.34 16.64 17.36
C PHE A 12 -16.06 15.31 16.62
N SER A 13 -15.43 15.36 15.46
CA SER A 13 -15.12 14.21 14.63
C SER A 13 -13.68 14.27 14.11
N LEU A 14 -13.10 13.11 13.82
CA LEU A 14 -11.76 12.98 13.28
C LEU A 14 -11.84 12.25 11.93
N ILE A 15 -11.44 12.89 10.84
CA ILE A 15 -11.40 12.24 9.52
C ILE A 15 -10.36 11.12 9.57
N PRO A 16 -10.75 9.86 9.26
CA PRO A 16 -9.83 8.74 9.37
C PRO A 16 -8.77 8.76 8.27
N ARG A 17 -7.54 8.44 8.64
CA ARG A 17 -6.40 8.30 7.71
C ARG A 17 -6.55 7.14 6.72
N VAL A 18 -7.28 6.09 7.11
CA VAL A 18 -7.51 4.88 6.31
C VAL A 18 -8.99 4.58 6.25
N SER A 19 -9.48 4.18 5.09
CA SER A 19 -10.86 3.72 4.89
C SER A 19 -10.88 2.60 3.87
N VAL A 20 -11.66 1.56 4.16
CA VAL A 20 -11.82 0.37 3.31
C VAL A 20 -12.97 0.53 2.32
N ASN A 21 -12.92 -0.18 1.20
CA ASN A 21 -13.92 -0.11 0.11
C ASN A 21 -15.04 -1.15 0.22
N TYR A 22 -15.06 -1.96 1.27
CA TYR A 22 -16.15 -2.90 1.59
C TYR A 22 -16.98 -2.39 2.77
N GLY A 23 -18.21 -2.83 2.87
CA GLY A 23 -19.14 -2.50 3.95
C GLY A 23 -19.47 -3.70 4.85
N ILE A 24 -20.20 -3.44 5.93
CA ILE A 24 -20.65 -4.49 6.87
C ILE A 24 -21.50 -5.55 6.15
N MET A 25 -22.34 -5.15 5.19
CA MET A 25 -23.14 -6.08 4.42
C MET A 25 -22.31 -7.01 3.55
N ASP A 26 -21.20 -6.51 2.95
CA ASP A 26 -20.29 -7.36 2.16
C ASP A 26 -19.64 -8.42 3.07
N LEU A 27 -19.27 -8.05 4.29
CA LEU A 27 -18.72 -8.96 5.30
C LEU A 27 -19.74 -9.99 5.75
N PHE A 28 -20.96 -9.55 6.01
CA PHE A 28 -22.06 -10.44 6.40
C PHE A 28 -22.36 -11.48 5.30
N CYS A 29 -22.53 -11.03 4.06
CA CYS A 29 -22.76 -11.95 2.94
C CYS A 29 -21.59 -12.92 2.73
N SER A 30 -20.34 -12.49 2.98
CA SER A 30 -19.16 -13.34 2.84
C SER A 30 -19.13 -14.50 3.86
N LEU A 31 -19.88 -14.41 4.98
CA LEU A 31 -20.04 -15.53 5.94
C LEU A 31 -20.58 -16.79 5.29
N PHE A 32 -21.49 -16.63 4.34
CA PHE A 32 -22.20 -17.72 3.67
C PHE A 32 -21.48 -18.27 2.44
N VAL A 33 -20.31 -17.70 2.10
CA VAL A 33 -19.49 -18.20 0.98
C VAL A 33 -18.81 -19.51 1.38
N SER A 34 -19.01 -20.54 0.53
CA SER A 34 -18.42 -21.86 0.72
C SER A 34 -17.00 -21.91 0.17
N GLU A 35 -16.05 -22.40 0.95
CA GLU A 35 -14.66 -22.63 0.51
C GLU A 35 -14.50 -23.82 -0.45
N LYS A 36 -15.56 -24.64 -0.62
CA LYS A 36 -15.49 -25.86 -1.43
C LYS A 36 -15.69 -25.65 -2.93
N ARG A 37 -16.23 -24.49 -3.37
CA ARG A 37 -16.69 -24.30 -4.75
C ARG A 37 -15.69 -23.62 -5.67
N ASN A 38 -14.68 -22.93 -5.14
CA ASN A 38 -13.66 -22.18 -5.90
C ASN A 38 -14.22 -21.18 -6.95
N ASP A 39 -15.49 -20.75 -6.81
CA ASP A 39 -16.16 -19.92 -7.81
C ASP A 39 -15.74 -18.45 -7.76
N GLN A 40 -15.49 -17.91 -6.56
CA GLN A 40 -15.20 -16.50 -6.40
C GLN A 40 -13.74 -16.20 -6.74
N ARG A 41 -12.83 -17.10 -6.35
CA ARG A 41 -11.40 -17.00 -6.70
C ARG A 41 -11.22 -17.05 -8.20
N ALA A 42 -11.82 -18.03 -8.88
CA ALA A 42 -11.74 -18.16 -10.34
C ALA A 42 -12.27 -16.89 -11.06
N LYS A 43 -13.42 -16.33 -10.61
CA LYS A 43 -13.94 -15.07 -11.15
C LYS A 43 -13.01 -13.88 -10.91
N CYS A 44 -12.39 -13.79 -9.73
CA CYS A 44 -11.40 -12.76 -9.47
C CYS A 44 -10.18 -12.90 -10.37
N CYS A 45 -9.65 -14.13 -10.52
CA CYS A 45 -8.51 -14.39 -11.40
C CYS A 45 -8.82 -13.99 -12.85
N GLY A 46 -10.00 -14.36 -13.39
CA GLY A 46 -10.41 -13.95 -14.73
C GLY A 46 -10.43 -12.44 -14.91
N LEU A 47 -11.11 -11.71 -14.01
CA LEU A 47 -11.17 -10.24 -14.08
C LEU A 47 -9.80 -9.55 -13.89
N LEU A 48 -8.92 -10.12 -13.08
CA LEU A 48 -7.57 -9.59 -12.89
C LEU A 48 -6.69 -9.90 -14.11
N SER A 49 -6.77 -11.11 -14.69
CA SER A 49 -6.10 -11.46 -15.93
C SER A 49 -6.51 -10.52 -17.06
N ASP A 50 -7.82 -10.30 -17.27
CA ASP A 50 -8.33 -9.36 -18.25
C ASP A 50 -7.83 -7.93 -17.99
N PHE A 51 -7.76 -7.53 -16.71
CA PHE A 51 -7.24 -6.23 -16.34
C PHE A 51 -5.74 -6.08 -16.65
N PHE A 52 -4.94 -7.10 -16.45
CA PHE A 52 -3.49 -7.13 -16.74
C PHE A 52 -3.18 -7.71 -18.13
N ASP A 53 -4.02 -7.41 -19.12
CA ASP A 53 -3.80 -7.68 -20.55
C ASP A 53 -3.60 -9.17 -20.88
N GLY A 54 -4.27 -10.06 -20.13
CA GLY A 54 -4.25 -11.51 -20.32
C GLY A 54 -3.13 -12.24 -19.58
N GLU A 55 -2.36 -11.54 -18.74
CA GLU A 55 -1.32 -12.17 -17.92
C GLU A 55 -1.88 -13.19 -16.93
N HIS A 56 -1.06 -14.19 -16.58
CA HIS A 56 -1.44 -15.17 -15.55
C HIS A 56 -1.47 -14.53 -14.18
N VAL A 57 -2.43 -14.95 -13.35
CA VAL A 57 -2.63 -14.38 -12.01
C VAL A 57 -2.80 -15.46 -10.96
N LEU A 58 -2.22 -15.25 -9.78
CA LEU A 58 -2.35 -16.10 -8.61
C LEU A 58 -2.73 -15.22 -7.39
N LEU A 59 -3.88 -15.53 -6.79
CA LEU A 59 -4.29 -14.88 -5.52
C LEU A 59 -3.45 -15.43 -4.37
N VAL A 60 -2.81 -14.55 -3.63
CA VAL A 60 -1.79 -14.85 -2.61
C VAL A 60 -2.19 -14.29 -1.24
N PRO A 61 -1.64 -14.82 -0.13
CA PRO A 61 -1.88 -14.31 1.22
C PRO A 61 -1.55 -12.81 1.37
N SER A 62 -0.48 -12.35 0.76
CA SER A 62 -0.09 -10.94 0.70
C SER A 62 0.92 -10.67 -0.42
N ALA A 63 1.14 -9.40 -0.78
CA ALA A 63 2.20 -9.03 -1.72
C ALA A 63 3.59 -9.42 -1.21
N ARG A 64 3.83 -9.38 0.12
CA ARG A 64 5.09 -9.82 0.73
C ARG A 64 5.33 -11.32 0.51
N ASP A 65 4.28 -12.17 0.68
CA ASP A 65 4.39 -13.60 0.39
C ASP A 65 4.68 -13.84 -1.09
N ALA A 66 4.03 -13.09 -1.99
CA ALA A 66 4.28 -13.18 -3.42
C ALA A 66 5.74 -12.88 -3.77
N ILE A 67 6.30 -11.80 -3.20
CA ILE A 67 7.71 -11.44 -3.40
C ILE A 67 8.61 -12.56 -2.86
N TYR A 68 8.39 -13.00 -1.63
CA TYR A 68 9.18 -14.08 -1.02
C TYR A 68 9.16 -15.35 -1.86
N GLU A 69 7.97 -15.83 -2.25
CA GLU A 69 7.81 -17.06 -3.04
C GLU A 69 8.47 -16.98 -4.44
N LEU A 70 8.44 -15.81 -5.07
CA LEU A 70 9.20 -15.59 -6.31
C LEU A 70 10.70 -15.65 -6.05
N LEU A 71 11.18 -14.91 -5.05
CA LEU A 71 12.61 -14.77 -4.79
C LEU A 71 13.29 -16.08 -4.45
N ILE A 72 12.65 -16.99 -3.69
CA ILE A 72 13.23 -18.31 -3.37
C ILE A 72 13.31 -19.24 -4.58
N LYS A 73 12.55 -18.97 -5.64
CA LYS A 73 12.52 -19.80 -6.87
C LYS A 73 13.37 -19.22 -8.01
N LEU A 74 13.73 -17.94 -7.93
CA LEU A 74 14.59 -17.30 -8.92
C LEU A 74 16.06 -17.55 -8.59
N PRO A 75 16.92 -17.85 -9.59
CA PRO A 75 18.33 -18.22 -9.35
C PRO A 75 19.21 -17.04 -8.96
N GLN A 76 18.87 -15.81 -9.36
CA GLN A 76 19.67 -14.62 -9.07
C GLN A 76 19.84 -14.42 -7.56
N THR A 77 21.01 -13.94 -7.16
CA THR A 77 21.37 -13.81 -5.74
C THR A 77 21.13 -12.41 -5.17
N GLN A 78 21.07 -11.41 -6.03
CA GLN A 78 20.95 -10.01 -5.67
C GLN A 78 19.60 -9.42 -6.04
N VAL A 79 19.02 -8.59 -5.15
CA VAL A 79 17.74 -7.91 -5.38
C VAL A 79 17.93 -6.41 -5.23
N VAL A 80 17.65 -5.67 -6.31
CA VAL A 80 17.67 -4.21 -6.32
C VAL A 80 16.31 -3.70 -5.86
N ILE A 81 16.29 -2.94 -4.76
CA ILE A 81 15.08 -2.32 -4.20
C ILE A 81 15.29 -0.83 -3.93
N PRO A 82 14.23 -0.01 -3.82
CA PRO A 82 14.37 1.38 -3.37
C PRO A 82 14.93 1.45 -1.95
N ALA A 83 15.82 2.39 -1.69
CA ALA A 83 16.24 2.69 -0.33
C ALA A 83 15.07 3.27 0.50
N TYR A 84 14.18 4.03 -0.15
CA TYR A 84 12.94 4.52 0.43
C TYR A 84 11.76 3.63 0.01
N THR A 85 11.50 2.57 0.77
CA THR A 85 10.42 1.62 0.49
C THR A 85 9.75 1.08 1.76
N CYS A 86 8.72 0.27 1.57
CA CYS A 86 8.04 -0.43 2.66
C CYS A 86 8.96 -1.48 3.27
N ILE A 87 9.06 -1.51 4.60
CA ILE A 87 9.87 -2.49 5.33
C ILE A 87 9.53 -3.94 4.97
N ALA A 88 8.27 -4.22 4.60
CA ALA A 88 7.85 -5.55 4.17
C ALA A 88 8.56 -6.06 2.90
N VAL A 89 9.08 -5.16 2.07
CA VAL A 89 9.91 -5.50 0.89
C VAL A 89 11.27 -6.00 1.36
N ASN A 90 11.93 -5.26 2.25
CA ASN A 90 13.20 -5.67 2.86
C ASN A 90 13.06 -7.04 3.54
N GLU A 91 11.99 -7.22 4.34
CA GLU A 91 11.72 -8.48 5.01
C GLU A 91 11.60 -9.65 4.04
N ALA A 92 10.90 -9.48 2.92
CA ALA A 92 10.73 -10.54 1.93
C ALA A 92 12.07 -10.94 1.29
N VAL A 93 12.92 -9.95 0.96
CA VAL A 93 14.24 -10.19 0.37
C VAL A 93 15.17 -10.92 1.34
N LEU A 94 15.23 -10.44 2.59
CA LEU A 94 16.08 -11.05 3.63
C LEU A 94 15.65 -12.47 3.98
N LEU A 95 14.34 -12.71 4.07
CA LEU A 95 13.78 -14.04 4.30
C LEU A 95 14.09 -15.02 3.17
N ALA A 96 14.12 -14.53 1.92
CA ALA A 96 14.51 -15.33 0.77
C ALA A 96 16.02 -15.63 0.70
N GLY A 97 16.82 -15.14 1.67
CA GLY A 97 18.27 -15.32 1.70
C GLY A 97 19.00 -14.59 0.59
N LYS A 98 18.40 -13.54 0.00
CA LYS A 98 19.00 -12.75 -1.07
C LYS A 98 19.73 -11.52 -0.52
N GLU A 99 20.74 -11.07 -1.26
CA GLU A 99 21.46 -9.82 -0.99
C GLU A 99 20.64 -8.62 -1.48
N ILE A 100 20.60 -7.54 -0.68
CA ILE A 100 19.90 -6.31 -1.07
C ILE A 100 20.89 -5.32 -1.65
N ILE A 101 20.59 -4.80 -2.84
CA ILE A 101 21.18 -3.60 -3.42
C ILE A 101 20.16 -2.46 -3.31
N TYR A 102 20.50 -1.42 -2.57
CA TYR A 102 19.63 -0.25 -2.43
C TYR A 102 19.86 0.76 -3.54
N SER A 103 18.78 1.15 -4.20
CA SER A 103 18.76 2.21 -5.20
C SER A 103 18.31 3.54 -4.58
N LYS A 104 19.03 4.62 -4.84
CA LYS A 104 18.73 5.97 -4.33
C LYS A 104 17.38 6.46 -4.85
N THR A 105 16.66 7.19 -4.01
CA THR A 105 15.31 7.68 -4.27
C THR A 105 15.29 9.17 -4.56
N ASP A 106 14.59 9.58 -5.62
CA ASP A 106 14.32 10.98 -5.93
C ASP A 106 13.24 11.55 -5.00
N ARG A 107 13.53 12.64 -4.35
CA ARG A 107 12.68 13.27 -3.35
C ARG A 107 11.37 13.86 -3.92
N ASN A 108 11.37 14.26 -5.20
CA ASN A 108 10.21 14.89 -5.83
C ASN A 108 9.20 13.86 -6.33
N THR A 109 9.69 12.71 -6.79
CA THR A 109 8.85 11.63 -7.34
C THR A 109 8.64 10.49 -6.36
N PHE A 110 9.41 10.40 -5.29
CA PHE A 110 9.53 9.23 -4.39
C PHE A 110 9.99 7.94 -5.08
N ASN A 111 10.30 7.98 -6.37
CA ASN A 111 10.75 6.82 -7.13
C ASN A 111 12.28 6.73 -7.17
N SER A 112 12.78 5.52 -7.36
CA SER A 112 14.22 5.26 -7.36
C SER A 112 14.82 5.18 -8.75
N ASN A 113 16.12 5.50 -8.85
CA ASN A 113 16.92 5.33 -10.05
C ASN A 113 17.61 3.97 -10.03
N TYR A 114 17.01 2.98 -10.67
CA TYR A 114 17.51 1.59 -10.68
C TYR A 114 18.63 1.33 -11.68
N LEU A 115 18.76 2.17 -12.72
CA LEU A 115 19.52 1.86 -13.93
C LEU A 115 21.00 1.50 -13.71
N GLU A 116 21.65 2.10 -12.69
CA GLU A 116 23.05 1.85 -12.36
C GLU A 116 23.26 0.53 -11.60
N CYS A 117 22.19 -0.03 -11.02
CA CYS A 117 22.24 -1.24 -10.20
C CYS A 117 21.86 -2.51 -11.00
N ILE A 118 21.43 -2.38 -12.26
CA ILE A 118 20.92 -3.50 -13.07
C ILE A 118 22.04 -4.27 -13.74
N SER A 119 22.13 -5.55 -13.45
CA SER A 119 23.07 -6.51 -14.07
C SER A 119 22.39 -7.86 -14.33
N SER A 120 23.05 -8.78 -15.02
CA SER A 120 22.51 -10.11 -15.32
C SER A 120 22.20 -10.97 -14.09
N ASP A 121 22.85 -10.70 -12.96
CA ASP A 121 22.65 -11.46 -11.70
C ASP A 121 21.65 -10.75 -10.74
N THR A 122 20.93 -9.73 -11.21
CA THR A 122 20.01 -8.99 -10.38
C THR A 122 18.55 -9.30 -10.68
N ILE A 123 17.74 -9.29 -9.62
CA ILE A 123 16.29 -9.13 -9.67
C ILE A 123 16.01 -7.65 -9.34
N VAL A 124 15.32 -6.97 -10.23
CA VAL A 124 14.90 -5.57 -10.00
C VAL A 124 13.48 -5.56 -9.48
N LEU A 125 13.25 -5.13 -8.25
CA LEU A 125 11.92 -4.94 -7.69
C LEU A 125 11.56 -3.45 -7.82
N ALA A 126 11.01 -3.09 -8.99
CA ALA A 126 10.69 -1.71 -9.33
C ALA A 126 9.36 -1.30 -8.68
N THR A 127 9.44 -0.39 -7.70
CA THR A 127 8.27 0.09 -6.95
C THR A 127 7.73 1.37 -7.58
N HIS A 128 6.42 1.40 -7.86
CA HIS A 128 5.69 2.61 -8.21
C HIS A 128 5.20 3.28 -6.92
N GLN A 129 6.03 4.14 -6.35
CA GLN A 129 5.84 4.64 -5.00
C GLN A 129 4.57 5.50 -4.86
N TYR A 130 3.72 5.18 -3.89
CA TYR A 130 2.43 5.84 -3.63
C TYR A 130 1.41 5.81 -4.77
N GLY A 131 1.75 5.18 -5.90
CA GLY A 131 0.97 5.15 -7.15
C GLY A 131 1.56 6.01 -8.25
N LEU A 132 2.63 6.76 -7.95
CA LEU A 132 3.42 7.51 -8.93
C LEU A 132 4.30 6.53 -9.72
N GLN A 133 4.26 6.64 -11.04
CA GLN A 133 4.99 5.70 -11.90
C GLN A 133 6.50 5.96 -11.84
N CYS A 134 7.30 4.91 -11.59
CA CYS A 134 8.73 4.97 -11.84
C CYS A 134 9.03 4.94 -13.36
N ASP A 135 10.26 5.18 -13.76
CA ASP A 135 10.67 5.14 -15.18
C ASP A 135 10.73 3.70 -15.71
N ILE A 136 9.57 3.03 -15.62
CA ILE A 136 9.45 1.59 -15.87
C ILE A 136 9.84 1.19 -17.29
N VAL A 137 9.64 2.08 -18.28
CA VAL A 137 10.01 1.82 -19.66
C VAL A 137 11.52 1.65 -19.80
N LYS A 138 12.31 2.57 -19.21
CA LYS A 138 13.78 2.46 -19.24
C LYS A 138 14.27 1.29 -18.40
N ILE A 139 13.66 1.05 -17.24
CA ILE A 139 14.00 -0.07 -16.36
C ILE A 139 13.76 -1.40 -17.10
N ALA A 140 12.58 -1.59 -17.70
CA ALA A 140 12.25 -2.80 -18.45
C ALA A 140 13.20 -3.03 -19.62
N LYS A 141 13.51 -1.97 -20.39
CA LYS A 141 14.48 -2.04 -21.47
C LYS A 141 15.85 -2.48 -20.97
N LYS A 142 16.34 -1.88 -19.89
CA LYS A 142 17.65 -2.22 -19.31
C LYS A 142 17.68 -3.66 -18.78
N CYS A 143 16.61 -4.12 -18.11
CA CYS A 143 16.49 -5.51 -17.67
C CYS A 143 16.54 -6.49 -18.85
N GLN A 144 15.83 -6.18 -19.94
CA GLN A 144 15.86 -6.99 -21.16
C GLN A 144 17.25 -7.05 -21.78
N GLU A 145 17.97 -5.92 -21.84
CA GLU A 145 19.34 -5.85 -22.39
C GLU A 145 20.37 -6.61 -21.55
N THR A 146 20.19 -6.67 -20.23
CA THR A 146 21.13 -7.32 -19.31
C THR A 146 20.77 -8.76 -18.96
N GLY A 147 19.52 -9.18 -19.19
CA GLY A 147 18.99 -10.46 -18.72
C GLY A 147 18.56 -10.45 -17.24
N ALA A 148 18.44 -9.27 -16.62
CA ALA A 148 17.91 -9.13 -15.27
C ALA A 148 16.42 -9.45 -15.21
N VAL A 149 15.95 -10.04 -14.10
CA VAL A 149 14.52 -10.27 -13.86
C VAL A 149 13.85 -9.01 -13.32
N LEU A 150 12.74 -8.60 -13.92
CA LEU A 150 11.97 -7.44 -13.50
C LEU A 150 10.68 -7.85 -12.78
N ILE A 151 10.54 -7.45 -11.52
CA ILE A 151 9.30 -7.54 -10.73
C ILE A 151 8.77 -6.12 -10.50
N GLU A 152 7.54 -5.84 -10.92
CA GLU A 152 6.89 -4.56 -10.63
C GLU A 152 6.15 -4.64 -9.27
N ASP A 153 6.50 -3.79 -8.31
CA ASP A 153 5.71 -3.59 -7.11
C ASP A 153 4.60 -2.56 -7.38
N CYS A 154 3.44 -3.08 -7.73
CA CYS A 154 2.21 -2.34 -7.97
C CYS A 154 1.29 -2.27 -6.74
N ALA A 155 1.82 -2.52 -5.53
CA ALA A 155 1.02 -2.49 -4.29
C ALA A 155 0.29 -1.17 -4.05
N THR A 156 0.71 -0.10 -4.72
CA THR A 156 0.11 1.24 -4.58
C THR A 156 -0.30 1.89 -5.91
N SER A 157 -0.06 1.22 -7.07
CA SER A 157 -0.19 1.83 -8.40
C SER A 157 -1.17 1.11 -9.35
N MET A 158 -1.92 0.11 -8.87
CA MET A 158 -2.89 -0.59 -9.73
C MET A 158 -3.83 0.42 -10.42
N GLY A 159 -3.84 0.41 -11.76
CA GLY A 159 -4.63 1.33 -12.58
C GLY A 159 -3.89 2.58 -13.08
N SER A 160 -2.65 2.80 -12.63
CA SER A 160 -1.74 3.76 -13.26
C SER A 160 -1.28 3.25 -14.62
N THR A 161 -1.00 4.15 -15.55
CA THR A 161 -0.50 3.80 -16.87
C THR A 161 0.72 4.66 -17.24
N VAL A 162 1.61 4.09 -18.04
CA VAL A 162 2.72 4.81 -18.68
C VAL A 162 2.57 4.62 -20.18
N ASP A 163 2.43 5.70 -20.91
CA ASP A 163 2.18 5.70 -22.37
C ASP A 163 1.00 4.78 -22.77
N GLY A 164 -0.08 4.79 -21.96
CA GLY A 164 -1.28 4.00 -22.18
C GLY A 164 -1.18 2.54 -21.73
N LYS A 165 0.01 2.02 -21.40
CA LYS A 165 0.23 0.68 -20.91
C LYS A 165 0.16 0.64 -19.38
N LYS A 166 -0.55 -0.34 -18.81
CA LYS A 166 -0.78 -0.46 -17.37
C LYS A 166 0.48 -0.82 -16.61
N THR A 167 0.69 -0.21 -15.45
CA THR A 167 1.69 -0.73 -14.48
C THR A 167 1.33 -2.15 -14.08
N GLY A 168 2.34 -3.00 -13.91
CA GLY A 168 2.18 -4.43 -13.66
C GLY A 168 2.19 -5.31 -14.91
N THR A 169 2.43 -4.71 -16.11
CA THR A 169 2.53 -5.46 -17.38
C THR A 169 3.86 -5.25 -18.10
N PHE A 170 4.77 -4.46 -17.56
CA PHE A 170 6.10 -4.22 -18.14
C PHE A 170 7.11 -5.30 -17.77
N GLY A 171 7.07 -5.78 -16.51
CA GLY A 171 8.01 -6.75 -15.97
C GLY A 171 7.75 -8.19 -16.38
N ASP A 172 8.56 -9.10 -15.88
CA ASP A 172 8.34 -10.55 -15.95
C ASP A 172 7.24 -10.97 -14.98
N TYR A 173 7.21 -10.28 -13.82
CA TYR A 173 6.22 -10.46 -12.77
C TYR A 173 5.77 -9.10 -12.22
N ALA A 174 4.62 -9.10 -11.56
CA ALA A 174 4.15 -7.97 -10.78
C ALA A 174 3.39 -8.43 -9.54
N VAL A 175 3.37 -7.57 -8.51
CA VAL A 175 2.63 -7.83 -7.27
C VAL A 175 1.70 -6.68 -6.94
N VAL A 176 0.47 -7.01 -6.48
CA VAL A 176 -0.49 -6.04 -5.96
C VAL A 176 -0.92 -6.46 -4.57
N SER A 177 -1.10 -5.49 -3.68
CA SER A 177 -1.51 -5.71 -2.30
C SER A 177 -2.96 -5.31 -2.08
N PHE A 178 -3.70 -6.13 -1.32
CA PHE A 178 -5.08 -5.87 -0.89
C PHE A 178 -5.20 -5.58 0.61
N ASN A 179 -4.15 -5.09 1.25
CA ASN A 179 -4.19 -4.67 2.64
C ASN A 179 -5.17 -3.50 2.85
N ALA A 180 -5.66 -3.29 4.07
CA ALA A 180 -6.65 -2.27 4.43
C ALA A 180 -6.29 -0.83 3.99
N SER A 181 -5.00 -0.51 3.87
CA SER A 181 -4.51 0.81 3.42
C SER A 181 -4.30 0.93 1.91
N LYS A 182 -4.63 -0.09 1.13
CA LYS A 182 -4.39 -0.17 -0.32
C LYS A 182 -5.62 0.23 -1.13
N LEU A 183 -5.48 0.25 -2.44
CA LEU A 183 -6.53 0.67 -3.37
C LEU A 183 -7.75 -0.25 -3.31
N LEU A 184 -7.51 -1.56 -3.33
CA LEU A 184 -8.48 -2.61 -3.06
C LEU A 184 -8.14 -3.25 -1.72
N ASN A 185 -9.16 -3.68 -0.98
CA ASN A 185 -8.97 -4.13 0.40
C ASN A 185 -9.71 -5.42 0.67
N VAL A 186 -9.07 -6.38 1.29
CA VAL A 186 -9.72 -7.57 1.85
C VAL A 186 -9.22 -7.85 3.26
N PRO A 187 -10.10 -8.25 4.18
CA PRO A 187 -9.66 -8.64 5.51
C PRO A 187 -9.24 -10.14 5.54
N PRO A 188 -8.28 -10.53 6.36
CA PRO A 188 -7.39 -9.65 7.11
C PRO A 188 -6.30 -9.03 6.24
N PHE A 189 -5.89 -9.73 5.16
CA PHE A 189 -4.85 -9.39 4.18
C PHE A 189 -5.14 -10.08 2.86
N GLY A 190 -4.42 -9.71 1.80
CA GLY A 190 -4.47 -10.36 0.51
C GLY A 190 -3.55 -9.68 -0.48
N GLY A 191 -3.32 -10.36 -1.60
CA GLY A 191 -2.57 -9.85 -2.72
C GLY A 191 -2.83 -10.66 -3.98
N VAL A 192 -2.19 -10.26 -5.06
CA VAL A 192 -2.12 -11.02 -6.29
C VAL A 192 -0.70 -10.95 -6.85
N LEU A 193 -0.23 -12.08 -7.32
CA LEU A 193 0.95 -12.24 -8.14
C LEU A 193 0.50 -12.33 -9.60
N ILE A 194 1.13 -11.56 -10.45
CA ILE A 194 0.92 -11.51 -11.89
C ILE A 194 2.22 -11.97 -12.56
N GLY A 195 2.17 -12.69 -13.64
CA GLY A 195 3.36 -13.11 -14.37
C GLY A 195 3.09 -13.65 -15.76
N LYS A 196 4.07 -13.50 -16.64
CA LYS A 196 4.05 -14.03 -18.00
C LYS A 196 4.25 -15.55 -18.03
N ASP A 197 4.96 -16.10 -17.04
CA ASP A 197 5.24 -17.53 -16.93
C ASP A 197 4.22 -18.25 -16.04
N ALA A 198 3.24 -18.88 -16.67
CA ALA A 198 2.24 -19.70 -15.99
C ALA A 198 2.84 -20.84 -15.15
N ARG A 199 3.98 -21.39 -15.57
CA ARG A 199 4.64 -22.52 -14.89
C ARG A 199 5.15 -22.07 -13.52
N MET A 200 5.76 -20.87 -13.46
CA MET A 200 6.24 -20.30 -12.21
C MET A 200 5.09 -20.09 -11.23
N LEU A 201 3.97 -19.49 -11.67
CA LEU A 201 2.81 -19.28 -10.80
C LEU A 201 2.21 -20.59 -10.30
N SER A 202 2.10 -21.59 -11.17
CA SER A 202 1.63 -22.94 -10.81
C SER A 202 2.57 -23.63 -9.84
N LEU A 203 3.89 -23.46 -9.99
CA LEU A 203 4.90 -24.00 -9.08
C LEU A 203 4.74 -23.37 -7.69
N ILE A 204 4.59 -22.03 -7.63
CA ILE A 204 4.34 -21.33 -6.37
C ILE A 204 3.05 -21.81 -5.71
N GLU A 205 1.94 -21.92 -6.47
CA GLU A 205 0.66 -22.37 -5.90
C GLU A 205 0.74 -23.79 -5.31
N LYS A 206 1.54 -24.66 -5.91
CA LYS A 206 1.72 -26.05 -5.49
C LYS A 206 2.65 -26.20 -4.30
N GLU A 207 3.78 -25.46 -4.29
CA GLU A 207 4.88 -25.68 -3.34
C GLU A 207 4.85 -24.75 -2.13
N ALA A 208 4.16 -23.59 -2.23
CA ALA A 208 4.02 -22.69 -1.08
C ALA A 208 3.29 -23.37 0.07
N GLU A 209 3.87 -23.30 1.25
CA GLU A 209 3.36 -23.94 2.47
C GLU A 209 2.17 -23.20 3.09
N TRP A 210 1.23 -22.74 2.26
CA TRP A 210 0.05 -22.03 2.74
C TRP A 210 -1.02 -23.00 3.27
N MET A 211 -1.45 -22.77 4.49
CA MET A 211 -2.52 -23.55 5.11
C MET A 211 -3.87 -23.29 4.43
N ALA A 212 -4.72 -24.31 4.41
CA ALA A 212 -6.12 -24.13 4.01
C ALA A 212 -6.84 -23.19 5.00
N PRO A 213 -7.65 -22.22 4.49
CA PRO A 213 -8.42 -21.33 5.35
C PRO A 213 -9.37 -22.13 6.25
N ASN A 214 -9.30 -21.90 7.55
CA ASN A 214 -10.18 -22.51 8.53
C ASN A 214 -11.21 -21.49 9.08
N PHE A 215 -12.19 -21.99 9.82
CA PHE A 215 -13.26 -21.17 10.40
C PHE A 215 -12.70 -20.07 11.33
N GLY A 216 -11.70 -20.39 12.13
CA GLY A 216 -11.04 -19.43 13.04
C GLY A 216 -10.39 -18.27 12.28
N PHE A 217 -9.69 -18.57 11.17
CA PHE A 217 -9.13 -17.54 10.28
C PHE A 217 -10.23 -16.63 9.70
N LYS A 218 -11.32 -17.23 9.23
CA LYS A 218 -12.49 -16.49 8.69
C LYS A 218 -13.08 -15.55 9.73
N ILE A 219 -13.35 -16.04 10.94
CA ILE A 219 -13.93 -15.22 12.03
C ILE A 219 -12.98 -14.07 12.42
N LYS A 220 -11.68 -14.34 12.62
CA LYS A 220 -10.70 -13.28 12.91
C LYS A 220 -10.63 -12.23 11.81
N GLY A 221 -10.67 -12.66 10.55
CA GLY A 221 -10.70 -11.76 9.40
C GLY A 221 -11.95 -10.88 9.38
N LEU A 222 -13.13 -11.46 9.64
CA LEU A 222 -14.40 -10.73 9.67
C LEU A 222 -14.47 -9.74 10.84
N ILE A 223 -14.01 -10.12 12.04
CA ILE A 223 -13.92 -9.19 13.18
C ILE A 223 -13.04 -8.00 12.82
N ARG A 224 -11.84 -8.24 12.27
CA ARG A 224 -10.95 -7.18 11.82
C ARG A 224 -11.57 -6.32 10.71
N GLY A 225 -12.22 -6.95 9.74
CA GLY A 225 -12.92 -6.26 8.65
C GLY A 225 -14.05 -5.37 9.17
N THR A 226 -14.84 -5.87 10.13
CA THR A 226 -15.92 -5.10 10.78
C THR A 226 -15.37 -3.88 11.52
N ALA A 227 -14.27 -4.03 12.26
CA ALA A 227 -13.60 -2.91 12.90
C ALA A 227 -13.20 -1.83 11.89
N PHE A 228 -12.57 -2.21 10.76
CA PHE A 228 -12.22 -1.25 9.70
C PHE A 228 -13.45 -0.63 9.02
N ALA A 229 -14.53 -1.36 8.85
CA ALA A 229 -15.77 -0.82 8.29
C ALA A 229 -16.45 0.19 9.23
N LEU A 230 -16.39 -0.03 10.54
CA LEU A 230 -16.95 0.87 11.55
C LEU A 230 -16.15 2.17 11.71
N ILE A 231 -14.82 2.08 11.73
CA ILE A 231 -13.95 3.25 11.86
C ILE A 231 -13.92 4.16 10.61
N ARG A 232 -14.66 3.84 9.55
CA ARG A 232 -14.95 4.79 8.47
C ARG A 232 -15.79 5.99 8.94
N ASN A 233 -16.61 5.79 9.98
CA ASN A 233 -17.36 6.88 10.60
C ASN A 233 -16.41 7.75 11.44
N SER A 234 -16.36 9.05 11.17
CA SER A 234 -15.42 9.98 11.78
C SER A 234 -15.60 10.18 13.28
N VAL A 235 -16.80 9.93 13.82
CA VAL A 235 -17.08 10.00 15.25
C VAL A 235 -16.56 8.72 15.93
N ILE A 236 -16.90 7.55 15.38
CA ILE A 236 -16.41 6.26 15.87
C ILE A 236 -14.86 6.24 15.80
N TYR A 237 -14.30 6.75 14.69
CA TYR A 237 -12.86 6.84 14.52
C TYR A 237 -12.20 7.72 15.59
N LYS A 238 -12.81 8.84 15.96
CA LYS A 238 -12.28 9.70 17.01
C LYS A 238 -12.19 8.97 18.35
N ILE A 239 -13.23 8.22 18.72
CA ILE A 239 -13.24 7.42 19.96
C ILE A 239 -12.14 6.34 19.89
N PHE A 240 -12.04 5.63 18.78
CA PHE A 240 -11.01 4.62 18.55
C PHE A 240 -9.60 5.22 18.65
N HIS A 241 -9.36 6.35 18.00
CA HIS A 241 -8.08 7.06 18.01
C HIS A 241 -7.70 7.51 19.43
N TYR A 242 -8.64 8.05 20.18
CA TYR A 242 -8.43 8.43 21.58
C TYR A 242 -8.01 7.24 22.43
N LEU A 243 -8.75 6.13 22.34
CA LEU A 243 -8.50 4.93 23.16
C LEU A 243 -7.20 4.19 22.79
N THR A 244 -6.77 4.25 21.54
CA THR A 244 -5.64 3.44 21.04
C THR A 244 -4.34 4.20 20.89
N ILE A 245 -4.39 5.48 20.58
CA ILE A 245 -3.22 6.30 20.25
C ILE A 245 -3.00 7.35 21.32
N GLN A 246 -3.98 8.23 21.55
CA GLN A 246 -3.82 9.40 22.38
C GLN A 246 -3.72 9.07 23.88
N SER A 247 -4.56 8.13 24.38
CA SER A 247 -4.54 7.72 25.80
C SER A 247 -3.25 7.00 26.21
N LYS A 248 -2.52 6.42 25.25
CA LYS A 248 -1.27 5.69 25.49
C LYS A 248 -0.01 6.55 25.35
N GLY A 249 -0.16 7.87 25.15
CA GLY A 249 0.98 8.76 24.93
C GLY A 249 1.84 8.38 23.72
N LYS A 250 1.33 7.52 22.87
CA LYS A 250 2.02 7.07 21.67
C LYS A 250 1.93 8.14 20.59
N VAL A 251 2.81 9.12 20.67
CA VAL A 251 3.29 9.70 19.41
C VAL A 251 3.93 8.54 18.66
N ARG A 252 3.55 8.27 17.42
CA ARG A 252 4.24 7.27 16.62
C ARG A 252 5.69 7.69 16.52
N LYS A 253 6.53 7.03 17.32
CA LYS A 253 7.98 7.21 17.19
C LYS A 253 8.40 6.58 15.87
N THR A 254 9.17 7.32 15.09
CA THR A 254 10.00 6.83 14.01
C THR A 254 11.19 6.08 14.65
N GLU A 255 10.93 4.91 15.24
CA GLU A 255 12.01 4.06 15.69
C GLU A 255 12.41 3.21 14.49
N HIS A 256 13.68 3.29 14.12
CA HIS A 256 14.28 2.37 13.16
C HIS A 256 14.19 0.97 13.77
N GLU A 257 13.34 0.12 13.20
CA GLU A 257 13.38 -1.31 13.52
C GLU A 257 14.69 -1.84 12.91
N LYS A 258 15.55 -2.39 13.75
CA LYS A 258 16.76 -3.06 13.26
C LYS A 258 16.36 -4.30 12.48
N PRO A 259 17.13 -4.72 11.46
CA PRO A 259 16.85 -5.93 10.68
C PRO A 259 16.57 -7.19 11.53
N SER A 260 17.21 -7.31 12.68
CA SER A 260 17.01 -8.40 13.65
C SER A 260 15.69 -8.34 14.43
N GLU A 261 14.95 -7.23 14.38
CA GLU A 261 13.68 -7.02 15.09
C GLU A 261 12.47 -7.22 14.18
N TYR A 262 12.69 -7.50 12.89
CA TYR A 262 11.61 -7.78 11.95
C TYR A 262 10.90 -9.08 12.35
N LYS A 263 9.73 -8.93 12.96
CA LYS A 263 8.83 -10.06 13.23
C LYS A 263 8.28 -10.58 11.92
N THR A 264 8.92 -11.58 11.41
CA THR A 264 8.64 -12.27 10.18
C THR A 264 7.46 -13.24 10.33
N ALA A 265 6.26 -12.72 10.40
CA ALA A 265 5.08 -13.55 10.19
C ALA A 265 4.74 -13.48 8.69
N LEU A 266 5.25 -14.42 7.90
CA LEU A 266 4.63 -14.75 6.62
C LEU A 266 3.20 -15.20 6.91
N TYR A 267 2.24 -14.70 6.15
CA TYR A 267 0.83 -15.05 6.36
C TYR A 267 0.60 -16.47 5.85
N SER A 268 0.13 -17.34 6.75
CA SER A 268 0.15 -18.78 6.51
C SER A 268 -1.09 -19.32 5.78
N TYR A 269 -2.10 -18.51 5.47
CA TYR A 269 -3.35 -18.99 4.90
C TYR A 269 -3.51 -18.61 3.43
N ARG A 270 -3.85 -19.59 2.59
CA ARG A 270 -4.23 -19.35 1.19
C ARG A 270 -5.34 -18.33 1.10
N PHE A 271 -5.33 -17.55 0.03
CA PHE A 271 -6.42 -16.61 -0.26
C PHE A 271 -7.74 -17.36 -0.43
N SER A 272 -8.75 -17.00 0.36
CA SER A 272 -9.97 -17.78 0.54
C SER A 272 -11.12 -17.30 -0.36
N GLU A 273 -12.15 -18.15 -0.53
CA GLU A 273 -13.36 -17.83 -1.30
C GLU A 273 -14.13 -16.64 -0.71
N TRP A 274 -14.22 -16.54 0.62
CA TRP A 274 -14.91 -15.41 1.26
C TRP A 274 -14.15 -14.09 1.07
N GLN A 275 -12.83 -14.11 1.03
CA GLN A 275 -12.00 -12.95 0.69
C GLN A 275 -12.19 -12.56 -0.78
N ALA A 276 -12.21 -13.56 -1.67
CA ALA A 276 -12.47 -13.36 -3.09
C ALA A 276 -13.85 -12.76 -3.36
N TYR A 277 -14.88 -13.15 -2.59
CA TYR A 277 -16.21 -12.52 -2.67
C TYR A 277 -16.13 -11.01 -2.39
N ILE A 278 -15.40 -10.59 -1.35
CA ILE A 278 -15.21 -9.18 -0.99
C ILE A 278 -14.41 -8.44 -2.08
N LEU A 279 -13.36 -9.06 -2.60
CA LEU A 279 -12.56 -8.53 -3.70
C LEU A 279 -13.38 -8.35 -4.97
N LEU A 280 -14.17 -9.35 -5.35
CA LEU A 280 -15.02 -9.34 -6.54
C LEU A 280 -16.00 -8.17 -6.57
N LYS A 281 -16.55 -7.78 -5.40
CA LYS A 281 -17.42 -6.61 -5.29
C LYS A 281 -16.70 -5.29 -5.62
N GLN A 282 -15.39 -5.23 -5.37
CA GLN A 282 -14.58 -4.06 -5.66
C GLN A 282 -14.08 -4.08 -7.11
N LEU A 283 -13.66 -5.24 -7.63
CA LEU A 283 -13.25 -5.40 -9.03
C LEU A 283 -14.36 -4.97 -10.00
N LYS A 284 -15.62 -5.30 -9.71
CA LYS A 284 -16.76 -4.83 -10.50
C LYS A 284 -16.97 -3.30 -10.51
N LYS A 285 -16.30 -2.57 -9.62
CA LYS A 285 -16.38 -1.10 -9.50
C LYS A 285 -15.05 -0.43 -9.77
N LEU A 286 -14.09 -1.14 -10.36
CA LEU A 286 -12.69 -0.75 -10.45
C LEU A 286 -12.52 0.60 -11.16
N SER A 287 -13.15 0.80 -12.32
CA SER A 287 -13.10 2.06 -13.07
C SER A 287 -13.57 3.26 -12.23
N LYS A 288 -14.66 3.09 -11.49
CA LYS A 288 -15.19 4.13 -10.59
C LYS A 288 -14.25 4.42 -9.42
N ILE A 289 -13.53 3.40 -8.92
CA ILE A 289 -12.53 3.58 -7.87
C ILE A 289 -11.36 4.41 -8.42
N PHE A 290 -10.87 4.09 -9.61
CA PHE A 290 -9.77 4.81 -10.26
C PHE A 290 -10.14 6.27 -10.56
N GLU A 291 -11.30 6.51 -11.15
CA GLU A 291 -11.81 7.86 -11.43
C GLU A 291 -11.87 8.72 -10.16
N LYS A 292 -12.46 8.19 -9.08
CA LYS A 292 -12.51 8.90 -7.79
C LYS A 292 -11.13 9.20 -7.23
N ARG A 293 -10.15 8.30 -7.40
CA ARG A 293 -8.79 8.51 -6.95
C ARG A 293 -8.09 9.62 -7.74
N ARG A 294 -8.21 9.60 -9.08
CA ARG A 294 -7.66 10.66 -9.93
C ARG A 294 -8.28 12.02 -9.60
N SER A 295 -9.60 12.07 -9.50
CA SER A 295 -10.31 13.32 -9.15
C SER A 295 -9.90 13.85 -7.77
N LEU A 296 -9.72 12.97 -6.78
CA LEU A 296 -9.28 13.37 -5.46
C LEU A 296 -7.82 13.85 -5.46
N TYR A 297 -6.95 13.19 -6.24
CA TYR A 297 -5.56 13.60 -6.38
C TYR A 297 -5.48 15.02 -6.96
N GLN A 298 -6.16 15.25 -8.09
CA GLN A 298 -6.24 16.56 -8.72
C GLN A 298 -6.81 17.62 -7.78
N TYR A 299 -7.88 17.28 -7.05
CA TYR A 299 -8.48 18.20 -6.08
C TYR A 299 -7.48 18.65 -5.00
N PHE A 300 -6.70 17.74 -4.43
CA PHE A 300 -5.68 18.11 -3.45
C PHE A 300 -4.52 18.89 -4.07
N ASP A 301 -4.12 18.51 -5.27
CA ASP A 301 -3.05 19.17 -5.99
C ASP A 301 -3.39 20.64 -6.30
N ASP A 302 -4.63 20.92 -6.69
CA ASP A 302 -5.13 22.26 -6.99
C ASP A 302 -5.36 23.14 -5.75
N HIS A 303 -5.77 22.55 -4.62
CA HIS A 303 -6.27 23.32 -3.49
C HIS A 303 -5.33 23.36 -2.27
N ILE A 304 -4.34 22.48 -2.15
CA ILE A 304 -3.33 22.55 -1.09
C ILE A 304 -2.29 23.59 -1.49
N ALA A 305 -2.23 24.68 -0.73
CA ALA A 305 -1.38 25.83 -0.99
C ALA A 305 -0.46 26.20 0.20
N ASN A 306 -0.42 25.38 1.25
CA ASN A 306 0.45 25.66 2.41
C ASN A 306 1.92 25.45 2.02
N THR A 307 2.75 26.48 2.19
CA THR A 307 4.18 26.48 1.85
C THR A 307 5.03 25.55 2.69
N LEU A 308 4.52 25.10 3.85
CA LEU A 308 5.18 24.08 4.69
C LEU A 308 5.04 22.67 4.08
N VAL A 309 4.13 22.48 3.13
CA VAL A 309 3.80 21.20 2.52
C VAL A 309 4.47 21.10 1.15
N LYS A 310 5.49 20.24 1.04
CA LYS A 310 6.13 19.91 -0.24
C LYS A 310 5.34 18.78 -0.90
N LYS A 311 4.61 19.12 -1.96
CA LYS A 311 3.78 18.16 -2.70
C LYS A 311 4.64 17.27 -3.60
N PRO A 312 4.21 16.04 -3.92
CA PRO A 312 4.88 15.20 -4.91
C PRO A 312 4.74 15.82 -6.31
N MET A 313 5.64 15.43 -7.21
CA MET A 313 5.51 15.79 -8.62
C MET A 313 4.21 15.21 -9.19
N HIS A 314 3.41 16.03 -9.84
CA HIS A 314 2.21 15.56 -10.52
C HIS A 314 2.60 14.61 -11.67
N MET A 315 2.00 13.43 -11.73
CA MET A 315 2.20 12.46 -12.80
C MET A 315 0.87 12.20 -13.51
N LYS A 316 0.87 12.42 -14.82
CA LYS A 316 -0.26 12.12 -15.69
C LYS A 316 -0.61 10.62 -15.58
N ASP A 317 -1.88 10.30 -15.58
CA ASP A 317 -2.41 8.94 -15.57
C ASP A 317 -2.08 8.10 -14.33
N ALA A 318 -1.60 8.73 -13.26
CA ALA A 318 -1.41 8.08 -11.97
C ALA A 318 -2.75 7.76 -11.29
N VAL A 319 -2.85 6.55 -10.73
CA VAL A 319 -3.91 6.16 -9.78
C VAL A 319 -3.27 5.98 -8.42
N CYS A 320 -3.12 7.09 -7.70
CA CYS A 320 -2.45 7.08 -6.43
C CYS A 320 -3.24 6.36 -5.35
N CYS A 321 -2.56 5.54 -4.59
CA CYS A 321 -3.09 4.94 -3.38
C CYS A 321 -3.08 5.93 -2.21
N ARG A 322 -2.15 6.89 -2.22
CA ARG A 322 -1.93 7.88 -1.17
C ARG A 322 -1.63 9.26 -1.78
N TYR A 323 -1.94 10.30 -1.02
CA TYR A 323 -1.42 11.64 -1.29
C TYR A 323 -0.34 11.93 -0.25
N ALA A 324 0.90 11.61 -0.63
CA ALA A 324 2.08 11.72 0.20
C ALA A 324 2.70 13.12 0.07
N VAL A 325 3.07 13.73 1.19
CA VAL A 325 3.70 15.05 1.24
C VAL A 325 4.88 15.03 2.20
N LEU A 326 5.86 15.90 2.01
CA LEU A 326 6.94 16.11 2.96
C LEU A 326 6.73 17.41 3.73
N VAL A 327 6.95 17.36 5.03
CA VAL A 327 6.79 18.49 5.95
C VAL A 327 7.97 18.51 6.93
N ASP A 328 8.74 19.60 6.96
CA ASP A 328 9.98 19.69 7.75
C ASP A 328 9.71 19.52 9.26
N LYS A 329 8.67 20.17 9.81
CA LYS A 329 8.21 20.01 11.19
C LYS A 329 7.01 19.06 11.27
N ARG A 330 7.18 17.83 10.74
CA ARG A 330 6.11 16.85 10.55
C ARG A 330 5.27 16.60 11.78
N ASP A 331 5.89 16.38 12.93
CA ASP A 331 5.18 15.95 14.14
C ASP A 331 4.32 17.09 14.73
N GLU A 332 4.82 18.33 14.70
CA GLU A 332 4.06 19.52 15.10
C GLU A 332 2.87 19.73 14.14
N PHE A 333 3.12 19.67 12.84
CA PHE A 333 2.09 19.78 11.80
C PHE A 333 0.99 18.74 11.96
N TYR A 334 1.37 17.48 12.19
CA TYR A 334 0.46 16.38 12.43
C TYR A 334 -0.44 16.62 13.65
N GLN A 335 0.16 17.04 14.77
CA GLN A 335 -0.60 17.32 15.99
C GLN A 335 -1.65 18.42 15.78
N GLU A 336 -1.31 19.48 15.05
CA GLU A 336 -2.25 20.55 14.72
C GLU A 336 -3.38 20.05 13.78
N CYS A 337 -3.08 19.17 12.83
CA CYS A 337 -4.09 18.54 12.00
C CYS A 337 -5.06 17.69 12.83
N VAL A 338 -4.56 16.86 13.74
CA VAL A 338 -5.39 16.01 14.60
C VAL A 338 -6.27 16.85 15.53
N LYS A 339 -5.75 17.90 16.16
CA LYS A 339 -6.54 18.84 16.98
C LYS A 339 -7.72 19.43 16.20
N ARG A 340 -7.52 19.72 14.90
CA ARG A 340 -8.55 20.28 14.00
C ARG A 340 -9.39 19.20 13.30
N GLY A 341 -9.19 17.93 13.66
CA GLY A 341 -10.01 16.80 13.24
C GLY A 341 -9.65 16.15 11.91
N VAL A 342 -8.38 16.19 11.54
CA VAL A 342 -7.83 15.46 10.40
C VAL A 342 -6.68 14.59 10.88
N ASP A 343 -6.82 13.25 10.79
CA ASP A 343 -5.73 12.31 11.05
C ASP A 343 -4.94 12.05 9.77
N MET A 344 -3.65 11.75 9.89
CA MET A 344 -2.75 11.45 8.77
C MET A 344 -1.98 10.16 9.02
N ASP A 345 -1.45 9.55 7.98
CA ASP A 345 -0.64 8.35 8.07
C ASP A 345 0.85 8.66 7.87
N PHE A 346 1.71 7.80 8.44
CA PHE A 346 3.17 7.90 8.40
C PHE A 346 3.76 6.71 7.64
N SER A 347 3.33 6.48 6.42
CA SER A 347 3.83 5.36 5.62
C SER A 347 5.29 5.55 5.27
N HIS A 348 6.05 4.45 5.38
CA HIS A 348 7.49 4.44 5.13
C HIS A 348 8.27 5.42 6.02
N CYS A 349 7.84 5.58 7.27
CA CYS A 349 8.56 6.36 8.27
C CYS A 349 9.71 5.58 8.92
N SER A 350 9.79 4.27 8.69
CA SER A 350 10.91 3.39 9.08
C SER A 350 11.43 2.71 7.83
N LEU A 351 12.74 2.76 7.62
CA LEU A 351 13.43 2.22 6.45
C LEU A 351 14.36 1.08 6.85
N GLY A 352 14.59 0.15 5.92
CA GLY A 352 15.54 -0.94 6.10
C GLY A 352 16.92 -0.66 5.50
N CYS A 353 17.11 0.47 4.82
CA CYS A 353 18.39 0.84 4.24
C CYS A 353 19.40 1.32 5.30
N PRO A 354 20.73 1.23 5.04
CA PRO A 354 21.77 1.74 5.92
C PRO A 354 21.66 3.25 6.17
N ASP A 355 22.22 3.73 7.28
CA ASP A 355 22.25 5.15 7.67
C ASP A 355 22.96 6.06 6.68
N SER A 356 23.79 5.48 5.78
CA SER A 356 24.45 6.22 4.69
C SER A 356 23.45 6.81 3.66
N TYR A 357 22.22 6.30 3.62
CA TYR A 357 21.12 6.85 2.79
C TYR A 357 20.41 8.00 3.50
N GLN A 358 21.16 9.08 3.76
CA GLN A 358 20.71 10.20 4.60
C GLN A 358 19.47 10.92 4.06
N GLU A 359 19.37 11.09 2.73
CA GLU A 359 18.24 11.76 2.09
C GLU A 359 16.95 10.96 2.28
N GLU A 360 16.99 9.64 2.12
CA GLU A 360 15.86 8.76 2.32
C GLU A 360 15.40 8.73 3.78
N HIS A 361 16.35 8.71 4.72
CA HIS A 361 16.04 8.83 6.15
C HIS A 361 15.44 10.20 6.50
N GLU A 362 15.88 11.27 5.84
CA GLU A 362 15.27 12.58 5.99
C GLU A 362 13.83 12.59 5.44
N MET A 363 13.60 12.04 4.24
CA MET A 363 12.26 11.85 3.69
C MET A 363 11.35 11.07 4.66
N ALA A 364 11.86 9.99 5.26
CA ALA A 364 11.13 9.20 6.24
C ALA A 364 10.76 9.98 7.51
N ARG A 365 11.58 10.94 7.92
CA ARG A 365 11.26 11.87 9.03
C ARG A 365 10.22 12.92 8.67
N GLN A 366 10.09 13.28 7.39
CA GLN A 366 9.22 14.35 6.90
C GLN A 366 7.89 13.86 6.34
N ILE A 367 7.75 12.58 6.04
CA ILE A 367 6.59 12.03 5.35
C ILE A 367 5.29 12.13 6.14
N LEU A 368 4.25 12.63 5.49
CA LEU A 368 2.85 12.55 5.90
C LEU A 368 1.99 12.14 4.72
N ASN A 369 0.98 11.32 4.98
CA ASN A 369 -0.03 10.97 3.98
C ASN A 369 -1.37 11.52 4.43
N LEU A 370 -1.96 12.37 3.61
CA LEU A 370 -3.27 12.92 3.86
C LEU A 370 -4.33 11.79 3.82
N PRO A 371 -5.49 11.97 4.48
CA PRO A 371 -6.62 11.07 4.26
C PRO A 371 -6.98 11.03 2.78
N PHE A 372 -6.74 9.88 2.14
CA PHE A 372 -6.89 9.73 0.69
C PHE A 372 -7.64 8.44 0.36
N ASN A 373 -8.97 8.53 0.22
CA ASN A 373 -9.83 7.38 -0.02
C ASN A 373 -11.11 7.76 -0.75
N THR A 374 -11.76 6.78 -1.36
CA THR A 374 -12.93 6.97 -2.21
C THR A 374 -14.24 7.26 -1.45
N ASN A 375 -14.20 7.23 -0.10
CA ASN A 375 -15.36 7.45 0.77
C ASN A 375 -15.43 8.87 1.34
N LEU A 376 -14.43 9.74 1.05
CA LEU A 376 -14.44 11.12 1.49
C LEU A 376 -15.61 11.88 0.84
N SER A 377 -16.42 12.52 1.67
CA SER A 377 -17.44 13.45 1.20
C SER A 377 -16.82 14.78 0.74
N GLU A 378 -17.56 15.59 0.00
CA GLU A 378 -17.09 16.94 -0.40
C GLU A 378 -16.77 17.81 0.83
N LYS A 379 -17.55 17.65 1.92
CA LYS A 379 -17.29 18.34 3.20
C LYS A 379 -15.96 17.89 3.82
N ASP A 380 -15.64 16.59 3.76
CA ASP A 380 -14.36 16.07 4.28
C ASP A 380 -13.19 16.59 3.46
N LYS A 381 -13.26 16.56 2.14
CA LYS A 381 -12.23 17.09 1.24
C LYS A 381 -11.95 18.57 1.53
N ALA A 382 -13.00 19.40 1.58
CA ALA A 382 -12.90 20.81 1.87
C ALA A 382 -12.34 21.07 3.29
N ARG A 383 -12.68 20.21 4.27
CA ARG A 383 -12.14 20.31 5.63
C ARG A 383 -10.65 19.96 5.65
N ILE A 384 -10.21 18.90 4.98
CA ILE A 384 -8.80 18.52 4.89
C ILE A 384 -7.98 19.69 4.34
N VAL A 385 -8.39 20.24 3.18
CA VAL A 385 -7.70 21.36 2.54
C VAL A 385 -7.65 22.59 3.46
N ARG A 386 -8.78 22.97 4.08
CA ARG A 386 -8.84 24.11 4.99
C ARG A 386 -7.90 23.93 6.18
N VAL A 387 -7.90 22.74 6.79
CA VAL A 387 -7.04 22.45 7.95
C VAL A 387 -5.57 22.51 7.53
N VAL A 388 -5.18 21.81 6.48
CA VAL A 388 -3.80 21.79 5.97
C VAL A 388 -3.32 23.21 5.64
N ASN A 389 -4.12 24.00 4.93
CA ASN A 389 -3.74 25.36 4.53
C ASN A 389 -3.70 26.36 5.70
N SER A 390 -4.38 26.07 6.82
CA SER A 390 -4.45 26.99 7.96
C SER A 390 -3.31 26.81 8.97
N ILE A 391 -2.49 25.77 8.85
CA ILE A 391 -1.41 25.51 9.81
C ILE A 391 -0.24 26.45 9.57
N LYS A 392 0.20 27.05 10.68
CA LYS A 392 1.40 27.91 10.78
C LYS A 392 2.19 27.44 12.00
N ILE A 393 3.41 26.92 11.80
CA ILE A 393 4.29 26.38 12.86
C ILE A 393 5.73 26.88 12.69
#